data_95ca4a2f77515936f52164aef6c19368
#
_entry.id   95ca4a2f77515936f52164aef6c19368
#
_cell.length_a   1.000
_cell.length_b   1.000
_cell.length_c   1.000
_cell.angle_alpha   90.00
_cell.angle_beta   90.00
_cell.angle_gamma   90.00
#
_symmetry.space_group_name_H-M   'P 1'
#
loop_
_entity.id
_entity.type
_entity.pdbx_description
1 polymer ?
#
loop_
_entity_poly.entity_id
_entity_poly.type
_entity_poly.pdbx_seq_one_letter_code
_entity_poly.pdbx_strand_id
1 'polypeptide(L)'
;MSLRDDSRSDFDSLRPGESTEQGATRRTALKAAIGVGYAAAVMPVVAQTAVSTSAEGLKAGPIKYTVNGFEVPAYAAAPAGKTGLPVILVIQEIFGVHEYIADTCRRFAKLGYLAIAPELYARQGDPRGYTDIPKLQADIVTKVPDAQVMADLDGALAYAAANGGNVAKSGITGFCWGGRIVWLYAATGKVKAGVAWYGRLVGQ
;
A
#
# COMPACT_ATOMS: atom_id res chain seq x y z
N MET A 1 41.75 18.95 -5.24
CA MET A 1 40.79 18.44 -4.27
C MET A 1 40.22 17.13 -4.85
N SER A 2 40.47 16.00 -4.24
CA SER A 2 40.21 14.69 -4.82
C SER A 2 38.89 14.16 -4.28
N LEU A 3 38.08 13.50 -5.13
CA LEU A 3 36.84 12.84 -4.77
C LEU A 3 36.95 11.84 -3.59
N ARG A 4 38.18 11.47 -3.21
CA ARG A 4 38.46 10.63 -2.04
C ARG A 4 38.43 11.37 -0.70
N ASP A 5 38.64 12.70 -0.70
CA ASP A 5 38.59 13.50 0.53
C ASP A 5 37.18 13.85 0.92
N ASP A 6 36.27 14.09 -0.05
CA ASP A 6 34.87 14.36 0.21
C ASP A 6 34.15 13.12 0.78
N SER A 7 34.48 11.93 0.28
CA SER A 7 33.84 10.68 0.78
C SER A 7 34.28 10.32 2.21
N ARG A 8 35.49 10.74 2.64
CA ARG A 8 35.97 10.52 4.00
C ARG A 8 35.30 11.44 5.02
N SER A 9 35.07 12.70 4.66
CA SER A 9 34.38 13.65 5.54
C SER A 9 32.92 13.26 5.74
N ASP A 10 32.26 12.70 4.71
CA ASP A 10 30.90 12.19 4.81
C ASP A 10 30.83 10.91 5.67
N PHE A 11 31.83 10.04 5.59
CA PHE A 11 31.90 8.83 6.39
C PHE A 11 32.19 9.10 7.88
N ASP A 12 33.07 10.08 8.17
CA ASP A 12 33.38 10.49 9.55
C ASP A 12 32.22 11.24 10.21
N SER A 13 31.33 11.88 9.43
CA SER A 13 30.10 12.49 9.94
C SER A 13 29.05 11.47 10.38
N LEU A 14 29.21 10.19 10.00
CA LEU A 14 28.32 9.08 10.36
C LEU A 14 28.81 8.31 11.59
N ARG A 15 30.02 8.58 12.09
CA ARG A 15 30.51 7.97 13.33
C ARG A 15 29.82 8.58 14.55
N PRO A 16 29.43 7.79 15.56
CA PRO A 16 28.97 8.32 16.84
C PRO A 16 30.16 8.97 17.54
N GLY A 17 30.38 10.26 17.32
CA GLY A 17 31.34 11.05 18.03
C GLY A 17 30.80 11.46 19.39
N GLU A 18 31.63 11.44 20.41
CA GLU A 18 31.37 12.02 21.72
C GLU A 18 30.97 13.50 21.55
N SER A 19 29.70 13.80 21.71
CA SER A 19 29.20 15.19 21.77
C SER A 19 28.79 15.52 23.18
N THR A 20 29.62 16.21 23.88
CA THR A 20 29.30 17.03 25.05
C THR A 20 28.64 18.33 24.57
N GLU A 21 27.38 18.33 24.20
CA GLU A 21 26.56 19.52 24.16
C GLU A 21 25.06 19.14 23.96
N GLN A 22 24.18 19.73 24.77
CA GLN A 22 22.74 19.52 24.78
C GLN A 22 22.07 20.21 23.58
N GLY A 23 22.37 19.76 22.38
CA GLY A 23 21.68 20.15 21.16
C GLY A 23 21.03 18.91 20.53
N ALA A 24 19.81 19.05 20.01
CA ALA A 24 19.17 17.97 19.28
C ALA A 24 20.10 17.47 18.19
N THR A 25 20.57 16.22 18.30
CA THR A 25 21.49 15.65 17.33
C THR A 25 20.87 15.62 15.95
N ARG A 26 21.67 15.71 14.87
CA ARG A 26 21.21 15.52 13.48
C ARG A 26 20.32 14.29 13.33
N ARG A 27 20.65 13.23 14.06
CA ARG A 27 19.87 11.97 14.08
C ARG A 27 18.51 12.14 14.75
N THR A 28 18.42 12.96 15.80
CA THR A 28 17.15 13.29 16.47
C THR A 28 16.32 14.22 15.60
N ALA A 29 16.94 15.21 14.94
CA ALA A 29 16.27 16.08 13.98
C ALA A 29 15.79 15.29 12.75
N LEU A 30 16.58 14.33 12.24
CA LEU A 30 16.18 13.46 11.12
C LEU A 30 15.04 12.51 11.52
N LYS A 31 15.09 11.93 12.72
CA LYS A 31 14.00 11.10 13.24
C LYS A 31 12.72 11.92 13.46
N ALA A 32 12.84 13.14 13.97
CA ALA A 32 11.72 14.06 14.11
C ALA A 32 11.18 14.50 12.75
N ALA A 33 12.05 14.81 11.79
CA ALA A 33 11.66 15.20 10.43
C ALA A 33 10.99 14.02 9.69
N ILE A 34 11.46 12.80 9.85
CA ILE A 34 10.83 11.60 9.30
C ILE A 34 9.49 11.35 10.01
N GLY A 35 9.43 11.48 11.33
CA GLY A 35 8.20 11.34 12.12
C GLY A 35 7.14 12.39 11.77
N VAL A 36 7.54 13.65 11.67
CA VAL A 36 6.65 14.76 11.29
C VAL A 36 6.26 14.64 9.81
N GLY A 37 7.19 14.28 8.92
CA GLY A 37 6.90 14.05 7.50
C GLY A 37 5.94 12.88 7.30
N TYR A 38 6.09 11.79 8.05
CA TYR A 38 5.17 10.67 8.02
C TYR A 38 3.80 11.06 8.59
N ALA A 39 3.76 11.75 9.74
CA ALA A 39 2.52 12.24 10.32
C ALA A 39 1.79 13.24 9.41
N ALA A 40 2.51 14.12 8.73
CA ALA A 40 1.94 15.03 7.74
C ALA A 40 1.43 14.30 6.49
N ALA A 41 2.14 13.25 6.05
CA ALA A 41 1.73 12.42 4.91
C ALA A 41 0.47 11.58 5.20
N VAL A 42 0.21 11.29 6.48
CA VAL A 42 -0.98 10.52 6.92
C VAL A 42 -2.09 11.40 7.49
N MET A 43 -1.94 12.72 7.51
CA MET A 43 -3.08 13.61 7.77
C MET A 43 -4.15 13.34 6.71
N PRO A 44 -5.44 13.27 7.09
CA PRO A 44 -6.50 13.04 6.13
C PRO A 44 -6.35 14.07 5.01
N VAL A 45 -6.06 13.59 3.80
CA VAL A 45 -5.99 14.42 2.61
C VAL A 45 -7.39 14.98 2.45
N VAL A 46 -7.54 16.28 2.73
CA VAL A 46 -8.82 16.94 2.51
C VAL A 46 -9.16 16.74 1.05
N ALA A 47 -10.34 16.24 0.75
CA ALA A 47 -10.75 15.80 -0.59
C ALA A 47 -10.52 16.84 -1.72
N GLN A 48 -10.29 18.10 -1.34
CA GLN A 48 -10.03 19.21 -2.26
C GLN A 48 -8.59 19.29 -2.80
N THR A 49 -7.63 18.53 -2.24
CA THR A 49 -6.23 18.52 -2.70
C THR A 49 -5.84 17.22 -3.39
N ALA A 50 -6.70 16.20 -3.38
CA ALA A 50 -6.44 14.94 -4.03
C ALA A 50 -6.67 15.07 -5.54
N VAL A 51 -5.68 14.66 -6.34
CA VAL A 51 -5.88 14.46 -7.77
C VAL A 51 -6.92 13.34 -7.93
N SER A 52 -8.08 13.65 -8.53
CA SER A 52 -9.16 12.69 -8.74
C SER A 52 -9.22 12.28 -10.20
N THR A 53 -9.07 10.98 -10.45
CA THR A 53 -9.23 10.42 -11.79
C THR A 53 -10.71 10.16 -12.08
N SER A 54 -11.23 10.71 -13.17
CA SER A 54 -12.60 10.50 -13.61
C SER A 54 -12.90 9.00 -13.84
N ALA A 55 -14.07 8.56 -13.38
CA ALA A 55 -14.60 7.23 -13.67
C ALA A 55 -15.25 7.12 -15.06
N GLU A 56 -15.31 8.18 -15.86
CA GLU A 56 -15.86 8.16 -17.20
C GLU A 56 -15.17 7.09 -18.08
N GLY A 57 -15.96 6.27 -18.78
CA GLY A 57 -15.47 5.14 -19.56
C GLY A 57 -14.95 3.95 -18.74
N LEU A 58 -15.12 3.97 -17.42
CA LEU A 58 -14.77 2.89 -16.53
C LEU A 58 -16.02 2.24 -15.90
N LYS A 59 -15.93 0.94 -15.63
CA LYS A 59 -16.74 0.26 -14.63
C LYS A 59 -15.94 0.31 -13.32
N ALA A 60 -16.31 1.20 -12.42
CA ALA A 60 -15.54 1.46 -11.19
C ALA A 60 -16.48 1.61 -10.00
N GLY A 61 -16.10 1.05 -8.84
CA GLY A 61 -16.89 1.14 -7.61
C GLY A 61 -16.62 0.02 -6.63
N PRO A 62 -17.37 0.01 -5.51
CA PRO A 62 -17.29 -1.04 -4.51
C PRO A 62 -17.78 -2.37 -5.07
N ILE A 63 -17.08 -3.44 -4.69
CA ILE A 63 -17.42 -4.83 -4.99
C ILE A 63 -17.28 -5.66 -3.72
N LYS A 64 -17.72 -6.92 -3.78
CA LYS A 64 -17.47 -7.93 -2.77
C LYS A 64 -17.14 -9.27 -3.43
N TYR A 65 -16.36 -10.10 -2.75
CA TYR A 65 -16.12 -11.49 -3.10
C TYR A 65 -15.95 -12.34 -1.84
N THR A 66 -16.23 -13.63 -1.93
CA THR A 66 -16.24 -14.52 -0.76
C THR A 66 -14.93 -15.26 -0.61
N VAL A 67 -14.38 -15.25 0.61
CA VAL A 67 -13.19 -16.04 1.01
C VAL A 67 -13.50 -16.73 2.33
N ASN A 68 -13.45 -18.05 2.36
CA ASN A 68 -13.69 -18.86 3.56
C ASN A 68 -15.00 -18.47 4.29
N GLY A 69 -16.07 -18.21 3.54
CA GLY A 69 -17.38 -17.84 4.08
C GLY A 69 -17.53 -16.36 4.50
N PHE A 70 -16.48 -15.55 4.34
CA PHE A 70 -16.51 -14.11 4.62
C PHE A 70 -16.60 -13.30 3.33
N GLU A 71 -17.52 -12.32 3.27
CA GLU A 71 -17.58 -11.35 2.18
C GLU A 71 -16.49 -10.28 2.37
N VAL A 72 -15.43 -10.35 1.57
CA VAL A 72 -14.35 -9.35 1.55
C VAL A 72 -14.81 -8.16 0.71
N PRO A 73 -15.00 -6.97 1.31
CA PRO A 73 -15.25 -5.76 0.54
C PRO A 73 -13.99 -5.37 -0.24
N ALA A 74 -14.17 -4.76 -1.40
CA ALA A 74 -13.07 -4.23 -2.19
C ALA A 74 -13.56 -3.08 -3.07
N TYR A 75 -12.63 -2.33 -3.62
CA TYR A 75 -12.88 -1.43 -4.73
C TYR A 75 -12.30 -2.03 -6.01
N ALA A 76 -13.01 -1.95 -7.11
CA ALA A 76 -12.50 -2.37 -8.42
C ALA A 76 -12.74 -1.29 -9.48
N ALA A 77 -11.83 -1.24 -10.45
CA ALA A 77 -11.97 -0.39 -11.63
C ALA A 77 -11.43 -1.10 -12.87
N ALA A 78 -12.15 -1.00 -13.98
CA ALA A 78 -11.75 -1.57 -15.27
C ALA A 78 -12.31 -0.71 -16.42
N PRO A 79 -11.72 -0.73 -17.63
CA PRO A 79 -12.35 -0.15 -18.82
C PRO A 79 -13.72 -0.78 -19.06
N ALA A 80 -14.75 0.05 -19.28
CA ALA A 80 -16.11 -0.43 -19.50
C ALA A 80 -16.19 -1.31 -20.76
N GLY A 81 -16.89 -2.44 -20.67
CA GLY A 81 -17.13 -3.35 -21.79
C GLY A 81 -15.92 -4.11 -22.32
N LYS A 82 -14.77 -4.05 -21.63
CA LYS A 82 -13.55 -4.80 -22.00
C LYS A 82 -13.39 -6.05 -21.17
N THR A 83 -12.77 -7.09 -21.76
CA THR A 83 -12.42 -8.37 -21.13
C THR A 83 -11.01 -8.78 -21.53
N GLY A 84 -10.46 -9.83 -20.88
CA GLY A 84 -9.08 -10.27 -21.10
C GLY A 84 -8.04 -9.29 -20.57
N LEU A 85 -8.44 -8.42 -19.65
CA LEU A 85 -7.62 -7.33 -19.12
C LEU A 85 -6.50 -7.86 -18.22
N PRO A 86 -5.28 -7.35 -18.31
CA PRO A 86 -4.27 -7.63 -17.29
C PRO A 86 -4.78 -7.13 -15.93
N VAL A 87 -4.40 -7.83 -14.85
CA VAL A 87 -4.91 -7.58 -13.50
C VAL A 87 -3.85 -6.90 -12.65
N ILE A 88 -4.24 -5.89 -11.88
CA ILE A 88 -3.41 -5.28 -10.84
C ILE A 88 -4.13 -5.34 -9.50
N LEU A 89 -3.51 -5.99 -8.51
CA LEU A 89 -3.90 -5.87 -7.12
C LEU A 89 -3.25 -4.62 -6.52
N VAL A 90 -4.05 -3.75 -5.90
CA VAL A 90 -3.58 -2.51 -5.27
C VAL A 90 -3.76 -2.64 -3.77
N ILE A 91 -2.66 -2.65 -3.02
CA ILE A 91 -2.67 -2.93 -1.58
C ILE A 91 -2.51 -1.64 -0.80
N GLN A 92 -3.46 -1.43 0.09
CA GLN A 92 -3.61 -0.27 0.97
C GLN A 92 -2.43 -0.14 1.96
N GLU A 93 -2.30 1.05 2.53
CA GLU A 93 -1.53 1.30 3.75
C GLU A 93 -2.30 0.78 4.99
N ILE A 94 -2.00 1.32 6.17
CA ILE A 94 -2.71 0.98 7.41
C ILE A 94 -4.11 1.62 7.51
N PHE A 95 -4.52 2.46 6.58
CA PHE A 95 -5.75 3.27 6.63
C PHE A 95 -6.93 2.69 5.84
N GLY A 96 -6.81 1.48 5.31
CA GLY A 96 -7.85 0.87 4.48
C GLY A 96 -7.88 1.40 3.04
N VAL A 97 -8.89 0.99 2.30
CA VAL A 97 -9.11 1.46 0.93
C VAL A 97 -9.80 2.83 0.96
N HIS A 98 -9.00 3.87 1.12
CA HIS A 98 -9.45 5.26 1.04
C HIS A 98 -9.44 5.79 -0.39
N GLU A 99 -9.85 7.04 -0.60
CA GLU A 99 -10.03 7.63 -1.93
C GLU A 99 -8.76 7.57 -2.80
N TYR A 100 -7.57 7.75 -2.22
CA TYR A 100 -6.32 7.66 -3.00
C TYR A 100 -6.07 6.25 -3.55
N ILE A 101 -6.38 5.20 -2.78
CA ILE A 101 -6.26 3.81 -3.24
C ILE A 101 -7.32 3.52 -4.32
N ALA A 102 -8.55 4.00 -4.14
CA ALA A 102 -9.60 3.90 -5.15
C ALA A 102 -9.22 4.66 -6.43
N ASP A 103 -8.65 5.86 -6.31
CA ASP A 103 -8.13 6.63 -7.44
C ASP A 103 -6.99 5.92 -8.16
N THR A 104 -6.08 5.29 -7.42
CA THR A 104 -5.00 4.47 -8.00
C THR A 104 -5.58 3.32 -8.84
N CYS A 105 -6.66 2.67 -8.40
CA CYS A 105 -7.36 1.67 -9.21
C CYS A 105 -7.93 2.29 -10.50
N ARG A 106 -8.55 3.47 -10.43
CA ARG A 106 -9.06 4.17 -11.63
C ARG A 106 -7.94 4.54 -12.60
N ARG A 107 -6.79 4.99 -12.10
CA ARG A 107 -5.60 5.26 -12.93
C ARG A 107 -5.14 4.02 -13.68
N PHE A 108 -5.01 2.88 -13.00
CA PHE A 108 -4.68 1.63 -13.67
C PHE A 108 -5.75 1.21 -14.68
N ALA A 109 -7.04 1.43 -14.36
CA ALA A 109 -8.11 1.13 -15.30
C ALA A 109 -8.05 2.01 -16.57
N LYS A 110 -7.69 3.29 -16.45
CA LYS A 110 -7.43 4.17 -17.61
C LYS A 110 -6.26 3.67 -18.47
N LEU A 111 -5.32 2.93 -17.88
CA LEU A 111 -4.21 2.29 -18.59
C LEU A 111 -4.56 0.91 -19.15
N GLY A 112 -5.81 0.46 -19.00
CA GLY A 112 -6.28 -0.80 -19.59
C GLY A 112 -6.21 -2.01 -18.66
N TYR A 113 -6.05 -1.83 -17.36
CA TYR A 113 -6.03 -2.92 -16.38
C TYR A 113 -7.41 -3.11 -15.71
N LEU A 114 -7.67 -4.32 -15.23
CA LEU A 114 -8.61 -4.56 -14.15
C LEU A 114 -7.85 -4.40 -12.83
N ALA A 115 -8.11 -3.33 -12.11
CA ALA A 115 -7.48 -3.03 -10.83
C ALA A 115 -8.44 -3.34 -9.67
N ILE A 116 -7.94 -4.02 -8.63
CA ILE A 116 -8.73 -4.40 -7.44
C ILE A 116 -7.95 -4.04 -6.19
N ALA A 117 -8.60 -3.32 -5.27
CA ALA A 117 -8.08 -2.98 -3.95
C ALA A 117 -8.98 -3.62 -2.88
N PRO A 118 -8.57 -4.74 -2.27
CA PRO A 118 -9.33 -5.39 -1.19
C PRO A 118 -9.20 -4.64 0.14
N GLU A 119 -10.27 -4.61 0.94
CA GLU A 119 -10.27 -4.14 2.33
C GLU A 119 -9.72 -5.25 3.24
N LEU A 120 -8.40 -5.33 3.36
CA LEU A 120 -7.71 -6.44 4.02
C LEU A 120 -7.90 -6.47 5.55
N TYR A 121 -8.44 -5.40 6.12
CA TYR A 121 -8.74 -5.28 7.55
C TYR A 121 -10.22 -5.53 7.91
N ALA A 122 -11.06 -5.81 6.92
CA ALA A 122 -12.51 -5.85 7.11
C ALA A 122 -13.01 -6.83 8.19
N ARG A 123 -12.21 -7.88 8.51
CA ARG A 123 -12.55 -8.80 9.62
C ARG A 123 -12.15 -8.26 10.98
N GLN A 124 -11.17 -7.36 11.06
CA GLN A 124 -10.67 -6.80 12.30
C GLN A 124 -11.33 -5.48 12.66
N GLY A 125 -11.78 -4.72 11.66
CA GLY A 125 -12.48 -3.45 11.85
C GLY A 125 -12.25 -2.44 10.73
N ASP A 126 -12.82 -1.26 10.89
CA ASP A 126 -12.63 -0.13 9.96
C ASP A 126 -11.52 0.80 10.46
N PRO A 127 -10.41 0.93 9.75
CA PRO A 127 -9.29 1.79 10.16
C PRO A 127 -9.57 3.29 9.97
N ARG A 128 -10.59 3.67 9.18
CA ARG A 128 -10.83 5.06 8.75
C ARG A 128 -11.25 6.02 9.87
N GLY A 129 -11.75 5.50 10.98
CA GLY A 129 -12.12 6.30 12.15
C GLY A 129 -10.99 6.59 13.13
N TYR A 130 -9.79 6.04 12.91
CA TYR A 130 -8.68 6.19 13.84
C TYR A 130 -7.88 7.47 13.57
N THR A 131 -7.66 8.26 14.61
CA THR A 131 -6.77 9.43 14.60
C THR A 131 -5.44 9.14 15.31
N ASP A 132 -5.40 8.09 16.15
CA ASP A 132 -4.24 7.64 16.91
C ASP A 132 -3.61 6.43 16.23
N ILE A 133 -2.42 6.60 15.65
CA ILE A 133 -1.70 5.56 14.91
C ILE A 133 -1.29 4.38 15.81
N PRO A 134 -0.69 4.57 16.99
CA PRO A 134 -0.42 3.47 17.93
C PRO A 134 -1.65 2.64 18.25
N LYS A 135 -2.80 3.29 18.47
CA LYS A 135 -4.06 2.60 18.74
C LYS A 135 -4.56 1.82 17.52
N LEU A 136 -4.53 2.40 16.33
CA LEU A 136 -4.85 1.71 15.07
C LEU A 136 -3.98 0.44 14.89
N GLN A 137 -2.68 0.57 15.14
CA GLN A 137 -1.74 -0.53 15.07
C GLN A 137 -2.13 -1.67 16.02
N ALA A 138 -2.38 -1.34 17.30
CA ALA A 138 -2.71 -2.32 18.33
C ALA A 138 -4.09 -2.97 18.12
N ASP A 139 -5.08 -2.20 17.70
CA ASP A 139 -6.47 -2.66 17.60
C ASP A 139 -6.76 -3.44 16.32
N ILE A 140 -6.12 -3.07 15.20
CA ILE A 140 -6.41 -3.63 13.88
C ILE A 140 -5.17 -4.26 13.24
N VAL A 141 -4.14 -3.48 12.94
CA VAL A 141 -3.08 -3.88 12.01
C VAL A 141 -2.33 -5.13 12.49
N THR A 142 -1.95 -5.18 13.78
CA THR A 142 -1.21 -6.31 14.36
C THR A 142 -2.07 -7.58 14.50
N LYS A 143 -3.39 -7.46 14.37
CA LYS A 143 -4.31 -8.60 14.48
C LYS A 143 -4.64 -9.26 13.14
N VAL A 144 -4.07 -8.77 12.04
CA VAL A 144 -4.31 -9.31 10.70
C VAL A 144 -3.28 -10.39 10.37
N PRO A 145 -3.66 -11.67 10.33
CA PRO A 145 -2.73 -12.73 9.99
C PRO A 145 -2.32 -12.68 8.51
N ASP A 146 -1.05 -12.89 8.20
CA ASP A 146 -0.58 -12.96 6.81
C ASP A 146 -1.34 -14.02 6.00
N ALA A 147 -1.67 -15.17 6.60
CA ALA A 147 -2.43 -16.22 5.93
C ALA A 147 -3.83 -15.75 5.48
N GLN A 148 -4.50 -14.90 6.28
CA GLN A 148 -5.77 -14.27 5.91
C GLN A 148 -5.57 -13.38 4.69
N VAL A 149 -4.55 -12.52 4.72
CA VAL A 149 -4.23 -11.61 3.62
C VAL A 149 -3.93 -12.37 2.33
N MET A 150 -3.12 -13.43 2.40
CA MET A 150 -2.81 -14.27 1.23
C MET A 150 -4.08 -14.90 0.64
N ALA A 151 -4.99 -15.41 1.48
CA ALA A 151 -6.25 -15.98 1.02
C ALA A 151 -7.18 -14.92 0.39
N ASP A 152 -7.22 -13.71 0.96
CA ASP A 152 -8.02 -12.61 0.42
C ASP A 152 -7.51 -12.15 -0.96
N LEU A 153 -6.19 -12.15 -1.16
CA LEU A 153 -5.59 -11.84 -2.46
C LEU A 153 -5.83 -12.94 -3.49
N ASP A 154 -5.82 -14.21 -3.08
CA ASP A 154 -6.23 -15.32 -3.94
C ASP A 154 -7.69 -15.17 -4.38
N GLY A 155 -8.57 -14.79 -3.45
CA GLY A 155 -9.98 -14.49 -3.74
C GLY A 155 -10.14 -13.32 -4.71
N ALA A 156 -9.31 -12.28 -4.57
CA ALA A 156 -9.32 -11.14 -5.50
C ALA A 156 -8.91 -11.56 -6.92
N LEU A 157 -7.90 -12.43 -7.08
CA LEU A 157 -7.52 -12.98 -8.38
C LEU A 157 -8.63 -13.88 -8.96
N ALA A 158 -9.28 -14.70 -8.14
CA ALA A 158 -10.42 -15.52 -8.58
C ALA A 158 -11.59 -14.64 -9.03
N TYR A 159 -11.90 -13.57 -8.28
CA TYR A 159 -12.89 -12.57 -8.69
C TYR A 159 -12.49 -11.93 -10.03
N ALA A 160 -11.23 -11.53 -10.20
CA ALA A 160 -10.75 -10.94 -11.45
C ALA A 160 -10.96 -11.88 -12.64
N ALA A 161 -10.61 -13.16 -12.49
CA ALA A 161 -10.78 -14.17 -13.54
C ALA A 161 -12.26 -14.31 -13.97
N ALA A 162 -13.17 -14.29 -13.00
CA ALA A 162 -14.63 -14.37 -13.25
C ALA A 162 -15.22 -13.08 -13.84
N ASN A 163 -14.51 -11.94 -13.75
CA ASN A 163 -14.99 -10.62 -14.14
C ASN A 163 -14.16 -9.99 -15.29
N GLY A 164 -13.65 -10.81 -16.18
CA GLY A 164 -12.98 -10.35 -17.41
C GLY A 164 -11.48 -10.04 -17.26
N GLY A 165 -10.86 -10.43 -16.14
CA GLY A 165 -9.43 -10.32 -15.93
C GLY A 165 -8.66 -11.52 -16.51
N ASN A 166 -7.48 -11.26 -17.04
CA ASN A 166 -6.49 -12.26 -17.42
C ASN A 166 -5.45 -12.40 -16.31
N VAL A 167 -5.67 -13.33 -15.39
CA VAL A 167 -4.79 -13.55 -14.23
C VAL A 167 -3.39 -14.07 -14.60
N ALA A 168 -3.21 -14.64 -15.80
CA ALA A 168 -1.88 -14.97 -16.30
C ALA A 168 -1.02 -13.72 -16.57
N LYS A 169 -1.65 -12.54 -16.63
CA LYS A 169 -1.01 -11.22 -16.77
C LYS A 169 -1.32 -10.38 -15.52
N SER A 170 -1.09 -10.94 -14.33
CA SER A 170 -1.36 -10.25 -13.07
C SER A 170 -0.10 -9.66 -12.45
N GLY A 171 -0.27 -8.51 -11.80
CA GLY A 171 0.71 -7.85 -10.97
C GLY A 171 0.10 -7.38 -9.65
N ILE A 172 0.97 -6.92 -8.76
CA ILE A 172 0.59 -6.39 -7.45
C ILE A 172 1.40 -5.14 -7.14
N THR A 173 0.78 -4.14 -6.59
CA THR A 173 1.45 -2.96 -6.04
C THR A 173 0.88 -2.63 -4.68
N GLY A 174 1.66 -1.99 -3.80
CA GLY A 174 1.19 -1.64 -2.46
C GLY A 174 2.13 -0.72 -1.72
N PHE A 175 1.57 -0.02 -0.75
CA PHE A 175 2.18 1.12 -0.07
C PHE A 175 2.33 0.82 1.42
N CYS A 176 3.44 1.22 2.04
CA CYS A 176 3.67 1.05 3.48
C CYS A 176 3.49 -0.43 3.92
N TRP A 177 2.53 -0.71 4.79
CA TRP A 177 2.15 -2.08 5.16
C TRP A 177 1.84 -2.94 3.92
N GLY A 178 1.11 -2.39 2.95
CA GLY A 178 0.83 -3.05 1.68
C GLY A 178 2.08 -3.32 0.84
N GLY A 179 3.12 -2.50 0.96
CA GLY A 179 4.42 -2.76 0.34
C GLY A 179 5.08 -4.03 0.88
N ARG A 180 4.94 -4.32 2.19
CA ARG A 180 5.35 -5.61 2.78
C ARG A 180 4.53 -6.77 2.18
N ILE A 181 3.22 -6.60 2.07
CA ILE A 181 2.34 -7.62 1.50
C ILE A 181 2.69 -7.94 0.05
N VAL A 182 3.09 -6.95 -0.75
CA VAL A 182 3.58 -7.17 -2.12
C VAL A 182 4.73 -8.17 -2.15
N TRP A 183 5.71 -8.03 -1.28
CA TRP A 183 6.83 -8.97 -1.20
C TRP A 183 6.37 -10.38 -0.84
N LEU A 184 5.54 -10.52 0.18
CA LEU A 184 5.01 -11.81 0.61
C LEU A 184 4.20 -12.49 -0.49
N TYR A 185 3.33 -11.75 -1.15
CA TYR A 185 2.47 -12.32 -2.19
C TYR A 185 3.22 -12.63 -3.48
N ALA A 186 4.16 -11.76 -3.89
CA ALA A 186 5.00 -12.01 -5.06
C ALA A 186 5.88 -13.28 -4.88
N ALA A 187 6.36 -13.54 -3.66
CA ALA A 187 7.11 -14.74 -3.34
C ALA A 187 6.32 -16.04 -3.55
N THR A 188 4.98 -15.99 -3.59
CA THR A 188 4.14 -17.16 -3.90
C THR A 188 4.16 -17.56 -5.37
N GLY A 189 4.68 -16.71 -6.28
CA GLY A 189 4.69 -16.93 -7.73
C GLY A 189 3.33 -16.76 -8.43
N LYS A 190 2.28 -16.36 -7.70
CA LYS A 190 0.90 -16.21 -8.23
C LYS A 190 0.72 -14.97 -9.10
N VAL A 191 1.59 -13.98 -8.97
CA VAL A 191 1.63 -12.78 -9.81
C VAL A 191 2.94 -12.72 -10.60
N LYS A 192 2.94 -12.01 -11.72
CA LYS A 192 4.10 -11.93 -12.64
C LYS A 192 5.03 -10.76 -12.32
N ALA A 193 4.53 -9.75 -11.61
CA ALA A 193 5.29 -8.57 -11.21
C ALA A 193 4.77 -8.01 -9.89
N GLY A 194 5.67 -7.40 -9.11
CA GLY A 194 5.33 -6.70 -7.88
C GLY A 194 6.10 -5.39 -7.76
N VAL A 195 5.42 -4.32 -7.34
CA VAL A 195 6.04 -3.03 -7.02
C VAL A 195 5.68 -2.65 -5.60
N ALA A 196 6.67 -2.74 -4.71
CA ALA A 196 6.51 -2.43 -3.28
C ALA A 196 7.02 -1.01 -2.98
N TRP A 197 6.16 -0.18 -2.43
CA TRP A 197 6.49 1.18 -2.04
C TRP A 197 6.70 1.24 -0.52
N TYR A 198 7.90 1.59 -0.09
CA TYR A 198 8.32 1.82 1.29
C TYR A 198 7.75 0.81 2.33
N GLY A 199 7.65 -0.46 1.95
CA GLY A 199 7.26 -1.55 2.84
C GLY A 199 8.40 -1.93 3.80
N ARG A 200 8.06 -2.17 5.08
CA ARG A 200 9.02 -2.67 6.06
C ARG A 200 9.22 -4.17 5.87
N LEU A 201 10.46 -4.60 5.62
CA LEU A 201 10.79 -6.01 5.36
C LEU A 201 11.49 -6.70 6.53
N VAL A 202 12.11 -5.95 7.43
CA VAL A 202 12.96 -6.47 8.50
C VAL A 202 12.44 -5.98 9.87
N GLY A 203 12.57 -6.82 10.89
CA GLY A 203 12.26 -6.44 12.28
C GLY A 203 10.76 -6.47 12.59
N GLN A 204 10.06 -7.45 12.06
CA GLN A 204 8.71 -7.84 12.45
C GLN A 204 8.75 -9.12 13.25
#